data_c1ba391dda133b86d15934db0cd20e29
#
_entry.id   c1ba391dda133b86d15934db0cd20e29
#
_cell.length_a   1.000
_cell.length_b   1.000
_cell.length_c   1.000
_cell.angle_alpha   90.00
_cell.angle_beta   90.00
_cell.angle_gamma   90.00
#
_symmetry.space_group_name_H-M   'P 1'
#
loop_
_entity.id
_entity.type
_entity.pdbx_description
1 polymer ?
#
loop_
_entity_poly.entity_id
_entity_poly.type
_entity_poly.pdbx_seq_one_letter_code
_entity_poly.pdbx_strand_id
1 'polypeptide(L)'
;MPDRRTILVPVFLLAQAALVHWAAGRERVPAPPALRSFPSELGEWRQLTEDPIAADVAGELRADQVLSRTYLNTSLDTSTLHSTMLHSTTRPAVGLFVAWFQSQRAGASQPHSPKVCLPASGWIPAATGEIALDTSAGAITVNRYIVVNHEQRDVVLYWYQGPRRVTAGEWAAKFWLVADALRYKRTDIALVRVVAQSGEGGDQAATAAATGFARSLYPLLRENLPRENLPREELAR
;
A
#
# COMPACT_ATOMS: atom_id res chain seq x y z
N MET A 1 -8.54 40.21 35.97
CA MET A 1 -9.40 39.19 35.37
C MET A 1 -8.58 38.43 34.35
N PRO A 2 -8.54 37.09 34.34
CA PRO A 2 -7.78 36.36 33.33
C PRO A 2 -8.34 36.73 31.95
N ASP A 3 -7.44 36.98 31.02
CA ASP A 3 -7.77 37.30 29.64
C ASP A 3 -8.57 36.11 29.04
N ARG A 4 -9.62 36.38 28.26
CA ARG A 4 -10.44 35.33 27.61
C ARG A 4 -9.56 34.30 26.83
N ARG A 5 -8.45 34.76 26.27
CA ARG A 5 -7.50 33.90 25.58
C ARG A 5 -6.80 32.89 26.51
N THR A 6 -6.53 33.28 27.75
CA THR A 6 -5.89 32.44 28.77
C THR A 6 -6.78 31.28 29.20
N ILE A 7 -8.14 31.43 29.09
CA ILE A 7 -9.09 30.38 29.41
C ILE A 7 -9.46 29.54 28.18
N LEU A 8 -9.56 30.13 26.99
CA LEU A 8 -9.99 29.44 25.78
C LEU A 8 -8.98 28.39 25.33
N VAL A 9 -7.66 28.66 25.42
CA VAL A 9 -6.63 27.72 25.01
C VAL A 9 -6.63 26.43 25.85
N PRO A 10 -6.62 26.47 27.21
CA PRO A 10 -6.72 25.25 28.02
C PRO A 10 -8.02 24.48 27.78
N VAL A 11 -9.16 25.18 27.65
CA VAL A 11 -10.45 24.53 27.38
C VAL A 11 -10.44 23.82 26.04
N PHE A 12 -9.86 24.41 25.00
CA PHE A 12 -9.72 23.80 23.69
C PHE A 12 -8.79 22.57 23.74
N LEU A 13 -7.66 22.66 24.43
CA LEU A 13 -6.72 21.54 24.60
C LEU A 13 -7.37 20.40 25.40
N LEU A 14 -8.12 20.69 26.46
CA LEU A 14 -8.84 19.68 27.21
C LEU A 14 -9.93 19.01 26.39
N ALA A 15 -10.67 19.78 25.57
CA ALA A 15 -11.67 19.23 24.65
C ALA A 15 -11.04 18.31 23.60
N GLN A 16 -9.88 18.69 23.04
CA GLN A 16 -9.13 17.84 22.12
C GLN A 16 -8.64 16.56 22.82
N ALA A 17 -8.06 16.68 24.01
CA ALA A 17 -7.58 15.53 24.79
C ALA A 17 -8.73 14.57 25.13
N ALA A 18 -9.89 15.11 25.55
CA ALA A 18 -11.08 14.32 25.82
C ALA A 18 -11.61 13.62 24.57
N LEU A 19 -11.63 14.30 23.41
CA LEU A 19 -12.04 13.72 22.12
C LEU A 19 -11.11 12.57 21.69
N VAL A 20 -9.79 12.79 21.78
CA VAL A 20 -8.80 11.78 21.47
C VAL A 20 -8.92 10.57 22.40
N HIS A 21 -9.06 10.81 23.70
CA HIS A 21 -9.24 9.73 24.69
C HIS A 21 -10.52 8.94 24.46
N TRP A 22 -11.63 9.63 24.18
CA TRP A 22 -12.90 9.01 23.84
C TRP A 22 -12.85 8.18 22.56
N ALA A 23 -12.19 8.70 21.52
CA ALA A 23 -12.01 7.99 20.26
C ALA A 23 -11.12 6.75 20.44
N ALA A 24 -9.99 6.89 21.14
CA ALA A 24 -9.06 5.80 21.41
C ALA A 24 -9.67 4.68 22.26
N GLY A 25 -10.46 5.00 23.28
CA GLY A 25 -11.06 4.00 24.18
C GLY A 25 -12.13 3.11 23.54
N ARG A 26 -12.59 3.44 22.34
CA ARG A 26 -13.66 2.73 21.61
C ARG A 26 -13.21 2.10 20.29
N GLU A 27 -11.92 2.04 20.05
CA GLU A 27 -11.42 1.48 18.80
C GLU A 27 -11.79 0.01 18.65
N ARG A 28 -12.27 -0.33 17.47
CA ARG A 28 -12.54 -1.70 17.05
C ARG A 28 -11.34 -2.20 16.27
N VAL A 29 -10.50 -2.96 16.93
CA VAL A 29 -9.31 -3.55 16.32
C VAL A 29 -9.75 -4.82 15.59
N PRO A 30 -9.59 -4.88 14.24
CA PRO A 30 -9.98 -6.07 13.48
C PRO A 30 -9.02 -7.22 13.73
N ALA A 31 -9.48 -8.44 13.46
CA ALA A 31 -8.58 -9.59 13.40
C ALA A 31 -7.54 -9.42 12.29
N PRO A 32 -6.28 -9.81 12.50
CA PRO A 32 -5.25 -9.70 11.48
C PRO A 32 -5.61 -10.53 10.24
N PRO A 33 -5.37 -10.00 9.03
CA PRO A 33 -5.58 -10.75 7.80
C PRO A 33 -4.57 -11.89 7.70
N ALA A 34 -4.98 -13.00 7.09
CA ALA A 34 -4.09 -14.13 6.87
C ALA A 34 -3.22 -13.89 5.62
N LEU A 35 -2.32 -12.88 5.64
CA LEU A 35 -1.48 -12.54 4.47
C LEU A 35 -0.59 -13.68 4.01
N ARG A 36 -0.22 -14.62 4.89
CA ARG A 36 0.55 -15.82 4.53
C ARG A 36 -0.20 -16.72 3.56
N SER A 37 -1.53 -16.77 3.63
CA SER A 37 -2.40 -17.53 2.72
C SER A 37 -2.89 -16.69 1.53
N PHE A 38 -2.30 -15.52 1.30
CA PHE A 38 -2.63 -14.69 0.14
C PHE A 38 -2.39 -15.50 -1.14
N PRO A 39 -3.25 -15.37 -2.17
CA PRO A 39 -3.16 -16.18 -3.38
C PRO A 39 -1.77 -16.14 -4.02
N SER A 40 -1.30 -17.32 -4.46
CA SER A 40 -0.07 -17.47 -5.25
C SER A 40 -0.29 -17.18 -6.74
N GLU A 41 -1.54 -17.12 -7.18
CA GLU A 41 -1.92 -16.81 -8.57
C GLU A 41 -2.87 -15.62 -8.59
N LEU A 42 -2.54 -14.61 -9.42
CA LEU A 42 -3.30 -13.37 -9.60
C LEU A 42 -3.52 -13.12 -11.10
N GLY A 43 -4.52 -13.75 -11.68
CA GLY A 43 -4.73 -13.73 -13.13
C GLY A 43 -3.54 -14.35 -13.86
N GLU A 44 -2.85 -13.54 -14.66
CA GLU A 44 -1.67 -13.97 -15.43
C GLU A 44 -0.36 -14.01 -14.63
N TRP A 45 -0.42 -13.70 -13.33
CA TRP A 45 0.75 -13.61 -12.48
C TRP A 45 0.81 -14.81 -11.55
N ARG A 46 2.00 -15.45 -11.48
CA ARG A 46 2.28 -16.54 -10.55
C ARG A 46 3.40 -16.19 -9.61
N GLN A 47 3.24 -16.53 -8.35
CA GLN A 47 4.28 -16.38 -7.35
C GLN A 47 5.54 -17.17 -7.77
N LEU A 48 6.66 -16.47 -7.80
CA LEU A 48 7.98 -17.04 -8.07
C LEU A 48 8.69 -17.34 -6.75
N THR A 49 8.76 -16.35 -5.86
CA THR A 49 9.44 -16.45 -4.57
C THR A 49 8.61 -15.83 -3.46
N GLU A 50 8.85 -16.26 -2.23
CA GLU A 50 8.50 -15.54 -1.03
C GLU A 50 9.78 -14.93 -0.46
N ASP A 51 9.80 -13.60 -0.34
CA ASP A 51 11.01 -12.86 -0.04
C ASP A 51 11.03 -12.50 1.45
N PRO A 52 11.83 -13.18 2.30
CA PRO A 52 11.86 -12.89 3.72
C PRO A 52 12.38 -11.47 3.96
N ILE A 53 11.73 -10.77 4.89
CA ILE A 53 12.18 -9.44 5.30
C ILE A 53 13.29 -9.59 6.31
N ALA A 54 14.38 -8.85 6.14
CA ALA A 54 15.48 -8.83 7.07
C ALA A 54 14.98 -8.40 8.48
N ALA A 55 15.53 -9.03 9.52
CA ALA A 55 15.03 -8.88 10.89
C ALA A 55 15.11 -7.44 11.42
N ASP A 56 16.13 -6.68 11.02
CA ASP A 56 16.29 -5.26 11.31
C ASP A 56 15.18 -4.42 10.67
N VAL A 57 14.88 -4.66 9.37
CA VAL A 57 13.79 -3.98 8.66
C VAL A 57 12.44 -4.32 9.28
N ALA A 58 12.21 -5.59 9.66
CA ALA A 58 10.99 -6.00 10.34
C ALA A 58 10.83 -5.32 11.70
N GLY A 59 11.95 -5.17 12.44
CA GLY A 59 12.00 -4.50 13.74
C GLY A 59 11.70 -2.99 13.65
N GLU A 60 12.12 -2.31 12.58
CA GLU A 60 11.80 -0.90 12.34
C GLU A 60 10.37 -0.72 11.84
N LEU A 61 9.93 -1.59 10.94
CA LEU A 61 8.60 -1.54 10.32
C LEU A 61 7.49 -1.73 11.36
N ARG A 62 7.66 -2.68 12.29
CA ARG A 62 6.68 -3.05 13.34
C ARG A 62 5.27 -3.25 12.81
N ALA A 63 5.12 -3.73 11.59
CA ALA A 63 3.83 -4.09 11.04
C ALA A 63 3.31 -5.37 11.69
N ASP A 64 2.00 -5.45 11.92
CA ASP A 64 1.37 -6.63 12.52
C ASP A 64 1.35 -7.83 11.58
N GLN A 65 1.24 -7.57 10.27
CA GLN A 65 1.34 -8.58 9.22
C GLN A 65 2.11 -8.02 8.03
N VAL A 66 2.95 -8.86 7.43
CA VAL A 66 3.72 -8.50 6.24
C VAL A 66 3.63 -9.60 5.21
N LEU A 67 3.52 -9.21 3.95
CA LEU A 67 3.65 -10.06 2.78
C LEU A 67 4.74 -9.46 1.88
N SER A 68 5.72 -10.27 1.50
CA SER A 68 6.75 -9.88 0.54
C SER A 68 6.96 -11.05 -0.42
N ARG A 69 6.65 -10.84 -1.70
CA ARG A 69 6.69 -11.88 -2.74
C ARG A 69 7.05 -11.30 -4.08
N THR A 70 7.71 -12.10 -4.88
CA THR A 70 7.93 -11.81 -6.30
C THR A 70 6.97 -12.64 -7.15
N TYR A 71 6.34 -12.01 -8.13
CA TYR A 71 5.43 -12.62 -9.10
C TYR A 71 5.99 -12.50 -10.50
N LEU A 72 5.77 -13.52 -11.32
CA LEU A 72 6.17 -13.59 -12.72
C LEU A 72 4.93 -13.59 -13.62
N ASN A 73 4.93 -12.80 -14.69
CA ASN A 73 3.86 -12.86 -15.69
C ASN A 73 3.98 -14.13 -16.53
N THR A 74 2.90 -14.89 -16.64
CA THR A 74 2.86 -16.16 -17.37
C THR A 74 2.15 -16.07 -18.71
N SER A 75 1.52 -14.93 -19.05
CA SER A 75 0.77 -14.77 -20.32
C SER A 75 1.67 -14.61 -21.55
N LEU A 76 2.93 -14.28 -21.36
CA LEU A 76 3.89 -14.22 -22.46
C LEU A 76 4.34 -15.63 -22.80
N ASP A 77 3.55 -16.26 -23.64
CA ASP A 77 3.74 -17.65 -24.07
C ASP A 77 5.02 -17.81 -24.88
N THR A 78 5.75 -18.90 -24.62
CA THR A 78 6.95 -19.33 -25.34
C THR A 78 6.70 -19.61 -26.82
N SER A 79 5.45 -19.67 -27.27
CA SER A 79 5.10 -19.94 -28.67
C SER A 79 5.49 -18.82 -29.64
N THR A 80 5.66 -17.58 -29.17
CA THR A 80 6.13 -16.45 -29.98
C THR A 80 7.65 -16.45 -30.17
N LEU A 81 8.36 -17.27 -29.42
CA LEU A 81 9.84 -17.36 -29.45
C LEU A 81 10.41 -18.06 -30.67
N HIS A 82 9.58 -18.68 -31.53
CA HIS A 82 10.04 -19.36 -32.73
C HIS A 82 10.25 -18.46 -33.95
N SER A 83 9.87 -17.20 -33.89
CA SER A 83 9.86 -16.32 -35.07
C SER A 83 10.84 -15.15 -35.05
N THR A 84 11.54 -14.87 -33.94
CA THR A 84 12.48 -13.74 -33.96
C THR A 84 13.76 -14.11 -33.19
N MET A 85 14.82 -14.31 -33.94
CA MET A 85 16.16 -14.52 -33.41
C MET A 85 16.60 -13.44 -32.42
N LEU A 86 17.11 -13.87 -31.23
CA LEU A 86 18.13 -13.19 -30.44
C LEU A 86 17.73 -11.91 -29.67
N HIS A 87 16.53 -11.82 -29.08
CA HIS A 87 16.34 -10.88 -27.94
C HIS A 87 15.77 -11.67 -26.75
N SER A 88 16.51 -11.67 -25.67
CA SER A 88 16.11 -12.26 -24.38
C SER A 88 14.83 -11.60 -23.88
N THR A 89 13.68 -12.16 -24.23
CA THR A 89 12.39 -11.72 -23.64
C THR A 89 12.29 -12.25 -22.22
N THR A 90 12.98 -11.58 -21.31
CA THR A 90 12.83 -11.86 -19.88
C THR A 90 11.39 -11.56 -19.49
N ARG A 91 10.69 -12.56 -18.97
CA ARG A 91 9.30 -12.36 -18.48
C ARG A 91 9.27 -11.27 -17.41
N PRO A 92 8.33 -10.33 -17.46
CA PRO A 92 8.24 -9.30 -16.43
C PRO A 92 8.02 -9.92 -15.05
N ALA A 93 8.92 -9.59 -14.14
CA ALA A 93 8.80 -9.92 -12.73
C ALA A 93 8.40 -8.67 -11.95
N VAL A 94 7.57 -8.84 -10.93
CA VAL A 94 7.07 -7.75 -10.09
C VAL A 94 7.18 -8.17 -8.63
N GLY A 95 7.85 -7.34 -7.83
CA GLY A 95 7.89 -7.47 -6.38
C GLY A 95 6.63 -6.87 -5.75
N LEU A 96 5.95 -7.63 -4.90
CA LEU A 96 4.85 -7.18 -4.05
C LEU A 96 5.30 -7.10 -2.61
N PHE A 97 5.01 -5.97 -1.98
CA PHE A 97 5.16 -5.78 -0.55
C PHE A 97 3.87 -5.21 0.03
N VAL A 98 3.34 -5.85 1.07
CA VAL A 98 2.19 -5.38 1.84
C VAL A 98 2.56 -5.39 3.31
N ALA A 99 2.45 -4.24 3.96
CA ALA A 99 2.59 -4.11 5.41
C ALA A 99 1.26 -3.65 5.99
N TRP A 100 0.64 -4.47 6.82
CA TRP A 100 -0.63 -4.15 7.47
C TRP A 100 -0.43 -3.84 8.93
N PHE A 101 -1.09 -2.79 9.39
CA PHE A 101 -1.04 -2.27 10.75
C PHE A 101 -2.44 -2.30 11.34
N GLN A 102 -2.59 -3.00 12.45
CA GLN A 102 -3.86 -3.29 13.10
C GLN A 102 -4.50 -2.06 13.76
N SER A 103 -3.66 -1.16 14.25
CA SER A 103 -4.08 0.05 14.96
C SER A 103 -3.05 1.16 14.79
N GLN A 104 -3.52 2.40 14.77
CA GLN A 104 -2.68 3.60 14.72
C GLN A 104 -2.77 4.41 16.02
N ARG A 105 -3.00 3.74 17.16
CA ARG A 105 -2.98 4.37 18.47
C ARG A 105 -1.61 4.95 18.80
N ALA A 106 -1.58 5.89 19.74
CA ALA A 106 -0.34 6.45 20.26
C ALA A 106 0.61 5.31 20.72
N GLY A 107 1.83 5.29 20.19
CA GLY A 107 2.82 4.23 20.41
C GLY A 107 2.76 3.04 19.45
N ALA A 108 1.71 2.93 18.63
CA ALA A 108 1.67 1.95 17.55
C ALA A 108 2.58 2.40 16.39
N SER A 109 3.07 1.43 15.61
CA SER A 109 3.84 1.72 14.41
C SER A 109 2.93 2.29 13.32
N GLN A 110 3.48 3.20 12.53
CA GLN A 110 2.78 3.81 11.40
C GLN A 110 3.47 3.41 10.10
N PRO A 111 2.72 3.25 9.00
CA PRO A 111 3.34 2.99 7.71
C PRO A 111 4.22 4.18 7.30
N HIS A 112 5.52 3.91 7.18
CA HIS A 112 6.44 4.90 6.62
C HIS A 112 6.25 5.01 5.11
N SER A 113 6.26 6.25 4.62
CA SER A 113 6.18 6.50 3.19
C SER A 113 7.41 5.96 2.47
N PRO A 114 7.25 5.33 1.30
CA PRO A 114 8.38 5.04 0.41
C PRO A 114 9.24 6.26 0.08
N LYS A 115 8.69 7.47 0.15
CA LYS A 115 9.45 8.73 0.00
C LYS A 115 10.58 8.89 1.01
N VAL A 116 10.44 8.29 2.19
CA VAL A 116 11.45 8.34 3.25
C VAL A 116 12.36 7.11 3.20
N CYS A 117 11.77 5.92 3.01
CA CYS A 117 12.51 4.66 3.04
C CYS A 117 13.41 4.46 1.81
N LEU A 118 12.97 4.87 0.61
CA LEU A 118 13.74 4.71 -0.62
C LEU A 118 15.06 5.49 -0.60
N PRO A 119 15.08 6.80 -0.26
CA PRO A 119 16.34 7.54 -0.13
C PRO A 119 17.26 6.97 0.95
N ALA A 120 16.72 6.51 2.09
CA ALA A 120 17.50 5.88 3.15
C ALA A 120 18.21 4.59 2.69
N SER A 121 17.67 3.93 1.66
CA SER A 121 18.24 2.73 1.03
C SER A 121 19.08 3.05 -0.21
N GLY A 122 19.42 4.32 -0.46
CA GLY A 122 20.23 4.76 -1.60
C GLY A 122 19.46 4.94 -2.91
N TRP A 123 18.14 4.84 -2.91
CA TRP A 123 17.31 5.09 -4.08
C TRP A 123 16.99 6.57 -4.24
N ILE A 124 17.26 7.12 -5.41
CA ILE A 124 17.01 8.53 -5.73
C ILE A 124 15.78 8.61 -6.64
N PRO A 125 14.74 9.41 -6.29
CA PRO A 125 13.61 9.65 -7.17
C PRO A 125 14.05 10.36 -8.46
N ALA A 126 13.85 9.73 -9.62
CA ALA A 126 14.08 10.32 -10.94
C ALA A 126 12.79 10.96 -11.51
N ALA A 127 11.61 10.38 -11.18
CA ALA A 127 10.32 10.96 -11.51
C ALA A 127 9.27 10.54 -10.49
N THR A 128 8.31 11.42 -10.21
CA THR A 128 7.21 11.18 -9.27
C THR A 128 5.90 11.65 -9.88
N GLY A 129 4.82 10.95 -9.58
CA GLY A 129 3.48 11.29 -10.04
C GLY A 129 2.44 10.34 -9.47
N GLU A 130 1.22 10.48 -9.95
CA GLU A 130 0.11 9.61 -9.63
C GLU A 130 -0.48 9.05 -10.93
N ILE A 131 -1.02 7.84 -10.87
CA ILE A 131 -1.75 7.24 -11.99
C ILE A 131 -3.08 6.67 -11.51
N ALA A 132 -4.09 6.78 -12.36
CA ALA A 132 -5.37 6.14 -12.17
C ALA A 132 -5.32 4.72 -12.75
N LEU A 133 -5.85 3.76 -12.00
CA LEU A 133 -5.97 2.36 -12.39
C LEU A 133 -7.43 1.94 -12.35
N ASP A 134 -7.97 1.57 -13.50
CA ASP A 134 -9.28 0.92 -13.58
C ASP A 134 -9.13 -0.56 -13.27
N THR A 135 -9.85 -1.03 -12.25
CA THR A 135 -9.83 -2.42 -11.80
C THR A 135 -11.25 -2.99 -11.76
N SER A 136 -11.39 -4.31 -11.70
CA SER A 136 -12.69 -4.96 -11.55
C SER A 136 -13.41 -4.61 -10.23
N ALA A 137 -12.66 -4.10 -9.23
CA ALA A 137 -13.20 -3.68 -7.94
C ALA A 137 -13.36 -2.15 -7.81
N GLY A 138 -13.26 -1.42 -8.93
CA GLY A 138 -13.38 0.03 -9.03
C GLY A 138 -12.07 0.72 -9.39
N ALA A 139 -12.15 2.00 -9.74
CA ALA A 139 -10.98 2.82 -10.04
C ALA A 139 -10.25 3.24 -8.76
N ILE A 140 -8.92 3.23 -8.81
CA ILE A 140 -8.05 3.71 -7.73
C ILE A 140 -6.97 4.64 -8.29
N THR A 141 -6.51 5.57 -7.46
CA THR A 141 -5.32 6.39 -7.76
C THR A 141 -4.17 5.93 -6.88
N VAL A 142 -3.02 5.69 -7.49
CA VAL A 142 -1.81 5.24 -6.82
C VAL A 142 -0.63 6.13 -7.15
N ASN A 143 0.33 6.22 -6.23
CA ASN A 143 1.59 6.90 -6.54
C ASN A 143 2.41 6.07 -7.52
N ARG A 144 3.08 6.74 -8.45
CA ARG A 144 4.07 6.16 -9.35
C ARG A 144 5.39 6.90 -9.20
N TYR A 145 6.43 6.18 -8.81
CA TYR A 145 7.78 6.69 -8.70
C TYR A 145 8.66 5.93 -9.67
N ILE A 146 9.59 6.63 -10.31
CA ILE A 146 10.75 6.05 -10.95
C ILE A 146 11.91 6.35 -10.04
N VAL A 147 12.62 5.33 -9.61
CA VAL A 147 13.75 5.44 -8.68
C VAL A 147 15.00 4.82 -9.28
N VAL A 148 16.14 5.39 -8.94
CA VAL A 148 17.45 4.97 -9.46
C VAL A 148 18.40 4.72 -8.29
N ASN A 149 19.13 3.62 -8.37
CA ASN A 149 20.22 3.28 -7.47
C ASN A 149 21.38 2.72 -8.28
N HIS A 150 22.44 3.51 -8.48
CA HIS A 150 23.55 3.23 -9.40
C HIS A 150 22.99 2.97 -10.82
N GLU A 151 23.23 1.79 -11.37
CA GLU A 151 22.74 1.36 -12.69
C GLU A 151 21.32 0.78 -12.66
N GLN A 152 20.82 0.47 -11.48
CA GLN A 152 19.47 -0.09 -11.32
C GLN A 152 18.43 1.02 -11.38
N ARG A 153 17.34 0.74 -12.08
CA ARG A 153 16.22 1.65 -12.28
C ARG A 153 14.92 0.89 -12.12
N ASP A 154 14.05 1.34 -11.23
CA ASP A 154 12.80 0.67 -10.89
C ASP A 154 11.60 1.62 -10.98
N VAL A 155 10.47 1.06 -11.38
CA VAL A 155 9.16 1.68 -11.26
C VAL A 155 8.50 1.16 -9.99
N VAL A 156 8.13 2.08 -9.10
CA VAL A 156 7.47 1.78 -7.83
C VAL A 156 6.07 2.36 -7.84
N LEU A 157 5.06 1.50 -7.74
CA LEU A 157 3.70 1.91 -7.41
C LEU A 157 3.46 1.70 -5.93
N TYR A 158 2.79 2.65 -5.27
CA TYR A 158 2.39 2.44 -3.89
C TYR A 158 1.14 3.24 -3.52
N TRP A 159 0.40 2.72 -2.54
CA TRP A 159 -0.78 3.37 -1.99
C TRP A 159 -1.03 2.95 -0.55
N TYR A 160 -1.90 3.68 0.11
CA TYR A 160 -2.42 3.34 1.42
C TYR A 160 -3.81 2.73 1.26
N GLN A 161 -3.99 1.55 1.83
CA GLN A 161 -5.24 0.79 1.80
C GLN A 161 -5.88 0.82 3.18
N GLY A 162 -6.88 1.66 3.37
CA GLY A 162 -7.73 1.64 4.56
C GLY A 162 -8.89 0.65 4.42
N PRO A 163 -9.71 0.48 5.46
CA PRO A 163 -10.84 -0.46 5.45
C PRO A 163 -11.91 -0.13 4.40
N ARG A 164 -11.99 1.10 3.95
CA ARG A 164 -13.03 1.58 3.02
C ARG A 164 -12.49 2.13 1.70
N ARG A 165 -11.26 2.62 1.68
CA ARG A 165 -10.72 3.37 0.55
C ARG A 165 -9.24 3.18 0.32
N VAL A 166 -8.84 3.51 -0.90
CA VAL A 166 -7.45 3.65 -1.31
C VAL A 166 -7.09 5.13 -1.32
N THR A 167 -5.88 5.45 -0.92
CA THR A 167 -5.37 6.82 -0.92
C THR A 167 -3.90 6.82 -1.36
N ALA A 168 -3.58 7.61 -2.39
CA ALA A 168 -2.20 7.81 -2.81
C ALA A 168 -1.46 8.78 -1.87
N GLY A 169 -2.09 9.90 -1.52
CA GLY A 169 -1.49 10.96 -0.73
C GLY A 169 -1.39 10.63 0.77
N GLU A 170 -0.22 10.88 1.36
CA GLU A 170 0.01 10.66 2.80
C GLU A 170 -0.90 11.52 3.70
N TRP A 171 -1.08 12.78 3.36
CA TRP A 171 -1.94 13.69 4.11
C TRP A 171 -3.40 13.27 4.01
N ALA A 172 -3.84 12.86 2.83
CA ALA A 172 -5.18 12.33 2.64
C ALA A 172 -5.37 11.03 3.43
N ALA A 173 -4.37 10.14 3.46
CA ALA A 173 -4.39 8.93 4.27
C ALA A 173 -4.55 9.25 5.76
N LYS A 174 -3.78 10.21 6.29
CA LYS A 174 -3.90 10.67 7.69
C LYS A 174 -5.25 11.30 7.99
N PHE A 175 -5.77 12.13 7.08
CA PHE A 175 -7.09 12.74 7.24
C PHE A 175 -8.18 11.66 7.32
N TRP A 176 -8.18 10.72 6.40
CA TRP A 176 -9.17 9.65 6.37
C TRP A 176 -9.02 8.68 7.54
N LEU A 177 -7.81 8.45 8.02
CA LEU A 177 -7.57 7.67 9.23
C LEU A 177 -8.30 8.29 10.44
N VAL A 178 -8.18 9.60 10.63
CA VAL A 178 -8.87 10.33 11.70
C VAL A 178 -10.40 10.26 11.51
N ALA A 179 -10.89 10.48 10.30
CA ALA A 179 -12.31 10.40 9.98
C ALA A 179 -12.88 8.99 10.25
N ASP A 180 -12.14 7.94 9.85
CA ASP A 180 -12.53 6.55 10.10
C ASP A 180 -12.44 6.18 11.59
N ALA A 181 -11.47 6.72 12.33
CA ALA A 181 -11.38 6.57 13.78
C ALA A 181 -12.62 7.16 14.49
N LEU A 182 -13.06 8.34 14.10
CA LEU A 182 -14.22 9.02 14.70
C LEU A 182 -15.54 8.33 14.32
N ARG A 183 -15.70 7.97 13.04
CA ARG A 183 -16.98 7.46 12.52
C ARG A 183 -17.14 5.95 12.71
N TYR A 184 -16.10 5.18 12.43
CA TYR A 184 -16.15 3.71 12.38
C TYR A 184 -15.37 3.05 13.51
N LYS A 185 -14.65 3.84 14.31
CA LYS A 185 -13.80 3.34 15.41
C LYS A 185 -12.71 2.39 14.93
N ARG A 186 -12.16 2.64 13.72
CA ARG A 186 -11.12 1.84 13.11
C ARG A 186 -9.98 2.72 12.65
N THR A 187 -8.74 2.22 12.83
CA THR A 187 -7.52 2.91 12.40
C THR A 187 -6.54 1.96 11.69
N ASP A 188 -6.97 0.77 11.37
CA ASP A 188 -6.15 -0.17 10.62
C ASP A 188 -5.88 0.31 9.18
N ILE A 189 -4.68 0.07 8.72
CA ILE A 189 -4.21 0.52 7.41
C ILE A 189 -3.14 -0.43 6.86
N ALA A 190 -3.09 -0.60 5.55
CA ALA A 190 -1.98 -1.26 4.89
C ALA A 190 -1.23 -0.28 3.98
N LEU A 191 0.09 -0.40 3.93
CA LEU A 191 0.91 0.12 2.86
C LEU A 191 1.11 -0.99 1.83
N VAL A 192 0.74 -0.73 0.58
CA VAL A 192 0.95 -1.64 -0.54
C VAL A 192 1.98 -1.02 -1.48
N ARG A 193 3.00 -1.79 -1.84
CA ARG A 193 4.05 -1.39 -2.77
C ARG A 193 4.27 -2.47 -3.81
N VAL A 194 4.32 -2.05 -5.06
CA VAL A 194 4.57 -2.89 -6.25
C VAL A 194 5.79 -2.34 -6.94
N VAL A 195 6.79 -3.17 -7.22
CA VAL A 195 8.07 -2.77 -7.83
C VAL A 195 8.30 -3.58 -9.09
N ALA A 196 8.58 -2.90 -10.19
CA ALA A 196 9.00 -3.51 -11.45
C ALA A 196 10.31 -2.90 -11.93
N GLN A 197 11.29 -3.73 -12.22
CA GLN A 197 12.59 -3.27 -12.71
C GLN A 197 12.47 -2.76 -14.15
N SER A 198 13.08 -1.60 -14.43
CA SER A 198 13.19 -1.04 -15.76
C SER A 198 14.35 -1.74 -16.50
N GLY A 199 14.01 -2.85 -17.16
CA GLY A 199 14.96 -3.59 -18.01
C GLY A 199 15.09 -2.97 -19.41
N GLU A 200 15.35 -3.80 -20.43
CA GLU A 200 15.50 -3.36 -21.84
C GLU A 200 14.31 -2.58 -22.39
N GLY A 201 13.07 -2.87 -21.92
CA GLY A 201 11.87 -2.13 -22.30
C GLY A 201 11.69 -0.79 -21.59
N GLY A 202 12.62 -0.40 -20.72
CA GLY A 202 12.63 0.87 -19.99
C GLY A 202 11.45 1.08 -19.04
N ASP A 203 11.29 2.32 -18.60
CA ASP A 203 10.26 2.72 -17.62
C ASP A 203 8.83 2.48 -18.11
N GLN A 204 8.61 2.52 -19.42
CA GLN A 204 7.27 2.30 -19.98
C GLN A 204 6.84 0.84 -19.82
N ALA A 205 7.70 -0.11 -20.16
CA ALA A 205 7.42 -1.53 -19.99
C ALA A 205 7.28 -1.90 -18.51
N ALA A 206 8.16 -1.40 -17.65
CA ALA A 206 8.08 -1.59 -16.20
C ALA A 206 6.79 -0.99 -15.61
N THR A 207 6.37 0.21 -16.07
CA THR A 207 5.09 0.81 -15.67
C THR A 207 3.91 -0.07 -16.11
N ALA A 208 3.93 -0.58 -17.34
CA ALA A 208 2.87 -1.47 -17.84
C ALA A 208 2.79 -2.76 -17.03
N ALA A 209 3.93 -3.38 -16.69
CA ALA A 209 3.98 -4.55 -15.85
C ALA A 209 3.43 -4.28 -14.44
N ALA A 210 3.92 -3.23 -13.77
CA ALA A 210 3.46 -2.85 -12.43
C ALA A 210 1.96 -2.52 -12.40
N THR A 211 1.44 -1.81 -13.41
CA THR A 211 0.01 -1.46 -13.48
C THR A 211 -0.86 -2.66 -13.79
N GLY A 212 -0.43 -3.55 -14.70
CA GLY A 212 -1.11 -4.80 -15.01
C GLY A 212 -1.22 -5.69 -13.76
N PHE A 213 -0.11 -5.83 -13.03
CA PHE A 213 -0.10 -6.55 -11.75
C PHE A 213 -1.03 -5.90 -10.71
N ALA A 214 -0.94 -4.58 -10.53
CA ALA A 214 -1.77 -3.86 -9.54
C ALA A 214 -3.28 -3.99 -9.84
N ARG A 215 -3.69 -4.06 -11.12
CA ARG A 215 -5.08 -4.32 -11.50
C ARG A 215 -5.57 -5.70 -11.07
N SER A 216 -4.75 -6.73 -11.22
CA SER A 216 -5.06 -8.09 -10.76
C SER A 216 -5.00 -8.22 -9.24
N LEU A 217 -4.08 -7.50 -8.60
CA LEU A 217 -3.84 -7.51 -7.15
C LEU A 217 -4.99 -6.86 -6.36
N TYR A 218 -5.46 -5.68 -6.77
CA TYR A 218 -6.34 -4.85 -5.96
C TYR A 218 -7.66 -5.52 -5.54
N PRO A 219 -8.39 -6.22 -6.42
CA PRO A 219 -9.60 -6.95 -6.04
C PRO A 219 -9.34 -7.96 -4.92
N LEU A 220 -8.24 -8.73 -5.04
CA LEU A 220 -7.85 -9.74 -4.06
C LEU A 220 -7.39 -9.13 -2.72
N LEU A 221 -6.70 -7.99 -2.75
CA LEU A 221 -6.39 -7.26 -1.52
C LEU A 221 -7.65 -6.80 -0.81
N ARG A 222 -8.63 -6.29 -1.55
CA ARG A 222 -9.93 -5.93 -0.98
C ARG A 222 -10.65 -7.13 -0.35
N GLU A 223 -10.46 -8.33 -0.83
CA GLU A 223 -11.05 -9.55 -0.27
C GLU A 223 -10.32 -10.06 0.95
N ASN A 224 -9.01 -9.94 0.98
CA ASN A 224 -8.16 -10.53 2.01
C ASN A 224 -7.84 -9.57 3.18
N LEU A 225 -7.94 -8.25 2.99
CA LEU A 225 -7.78 -7.29 4.07
C LEU A 225 -9.09 -7.07 4.84
N PRO A 226 -9.04 -6.78 6.17
CA PRO A 226 -10.23 -6.57 6.97
C PRO A 226 -11.07 -5.41 6.44
N ARG A 227 -12.28 -5.72 5.97
CA ARG A 227 -13.26 -4.72 5.54
C ARG A 227 -14.13 -4.30 6.70
N GLU A 228 -14.79 -3.17 6.55
CA GLU A 228 -15.95 -2.88 7.37
C GLU A 228 -17.12 -3.75 6.89
N ASN A 229 -17.71 -4.50 7.81
CA ASN A 229 -19.00 -5.13 7.57
C ASN A 229 -20.07 -4.01 7.54
N LEU A 230 -20.24 -3.41 6.37
CA LEU A 230 -21.38 -2.52 6.16
C LEU A 230 -22.66 -3.35 6.24
N PRO A 231 -23.70 -2.87 6.95
CA PRO A 231 -25.03 -3.40 6.79
C PRO A 231 -25.38 -3.40 5.29
N ARG A 232 -25.98 -4.48 4.78
CA ARG A 232 -26.31 -4.63 3.34
C ARG A 232 -27.11 -3.47 2.74
N GLU A 233 -27.70 -2.62 3.57
CA GLU A 233 -28.48 -1.45 3.16
C GLU A 233 -27.67 -0.25 2.64
N GLU A 234 -26.37 -0.12 2.95
CA GLU A 234 -25.53 0.98 2.42
C GLU A 234 -24.80 0.60 1.10
N LEU A 235 -24.81 -0.66 0.69
CA LEU A 235 -24.19 -1.11 -0.57
C LEU A 235 -25.09 -0.86 -1.81
N ALA A 236 -26.33 -0.41 -1.61
CA ALA A 236 -27.33 -0.19 -2.68
C ALA A 236 -27.55 1.30 -3.01
N ARG A 237 -26.70 2.23 -2.53
CA ARG A 237 -26.79 3.67 -2.84
C ARG A 237 -25.59 4.19 -3.58
#